data_92cfea685b17537d36a703f35c189c31
#
_entry.id   92cfea685b17537d36a703f35c189c31
#
_cell.length_a   1.000
_cell.length_b   1.000
_cell.length_c   1.000
_cell.angle_alpha   90.00
_cell.angle_beta   90.00
_cell.angle_gamma   90.00
#
_symmetry.space_group_name_H-M   'P 1'
#
loop_
_entity.id
_entity.type
_entity.pdbx_description
1 polymer ?
#
loop_
_entity_poly.entity_id
_entity_poly.type
_entity_poly.pdbx_seq_one_letter_code
_entity_poly.pdbx_strand_id
1 'polypeptide(L)'
;MTSSITAHASAPAIVIGLCVHGLALVRALHEGGVRVLALEANRALPGAHTRMAEVHWTADINGTGLIDGLIALRQSLPPEPVPVLYPSNDNMVRVLASHWERLQALYRLSWSDCRETVLRLLDKSALEAHCQRHDLPYPKTWILPDLDALPALSAEGLDFPLIVKPARPLSGFKVRLLDDHQALEQLARERSQALPFLLQHWVPGEDRRILFYAFYLDRGRILASFGGRKLASKPAALGQTIVAESFPHAAMLALAERFFAPLELSGPVSLEAKLDADGQPWIIEPTLGRTDYWLDCCVANGVNLPLIEHQAQSRLPVGQPTQTQGMIWFDTERGPGSYLRLRFGRGETATDPWRPRFAYWNRHDPVPSLFGTLRLIQRSLQRVIHRLSNIVYRK
;
A
#
# COMPACT_ATOMS: atom_id res chain seq x y z
N MET A 1 48.47 -3.85 16.87
CA MET A 1 47.76 -2.78 16.11
C MET A 1 46.30 -3.18 16.03
N THR A 2 45.52 -2.74 16.99
CA THR A 2 44.07 -2.97 17.05
C THR A 2 43.41 -1.95 16.12
N SER A 3 42.96 -2.44 14.96
CA SER A 3 42.12 -1.66 14.03
C SER A 3 40.80 -1.38 14.71
N SER A 4 40.61 -0.17 15.19
CA SER A 4 39.29 0.33 15.62
C SER A 4 38.39 0.38 14.40
N ILE A 5 37.51 -0.61 14.26
CA ILE A 5 36.36 -0.52 13.36
C ILE A 5 35.51 0.63 13.91
N THR A 6 35.67 1.81 13.31
CA THR A 6 34.71 2.89 13.48
C THR A 6 33.36 2.35 13.06
N ALA A 7 32.47 2.13 14.02
CA ALA A 7 31.08 1.81 13.74
C ALA A 7 30.52 2.98 12.89
N HIS A 8 30.45 2.78 11.57
CA HIS A 8 29.79 3.74 10.70
C HIS A 8 28.35 3.88 11.20
N ALA A 9 28.00 5.06 11.68
CA ALA A 9 26.62 5.35 12.08
C ALA A 9 25.72 5.00 10.90
N SER A 10 24.72 4.13 11.13
CA SER A 10 23.75 3.75 10.11
C SER A 10 23.06 5.01 9.58
N ALA A 11 22.83 5.08 8.27
CA ALA A 11 22.11 6.20 7.66
C ALA A 11 20.74 6.38 8.33
N PRO A 12 20.26 7.58 8.63
CA PRO A 12 18.92 7.77 9.14
C PRO A 12 17.87 7.45 8.06
N ALA A 13 16.72 6.94 8.48
CA ALA A 13 15.57 6.74 7.61
C ALA A 13 14.62 7.94 7.69
N ILE A 14 14.12 8.41 6.55
CA ILE A 14 13.08 9.45 6.46
C ILE A 14 11.79 8.80 5.98
N VAL A 15 10.84 8.60 6.88
CA VAL A 15 9.51 8.08 6.56
C VAL A 15 8.58 9.24 6.20
N ILE A 16 7.94 9.17 5.04
CA ILE A 16 7.04 10.21 4.55
C ILE A 16 5.60 9.75 4.76
N GLY A 17 4.86 10.50 5.59
CA GLY A 17 3.48 10.20 5.99
C GLY A 17 3.38 9.20 7.15
N LEU A 18 2.48 9.48 8.10
CA LEU A 18 2.27 8.70 9.33
C LEU A 18 0.85 8.10 9.44
N CYS A 19 0.25 7.74 8.30
CA CYS A 19 -0.91 6.85 8.30
C CYS A 19 -0.53 5.46 8.86
N VAL A 20 -1.46 4.52 8.90
CA VAL A 20 -1.20 3.12 9.37
C VAL A 20 0.05 2.52 8.70
N HIS A 21 0.21 2.72 7.40
CA HIS A 21 1.37 2.22 6.65
C HIS A 21 2.67 2.90 7.07
N GLY A 22 2.68 4.25 7.13
CA GLY A 22 3.88 4.98 7.56
C GLY A 22 4.27 4.69 9.00
N LEU A 23 3.30 4.50 9.90
CA LEU A 23 3.58 4.06 11.26
C LEU A 23 4.21 2.65 11.29
N ALA A 24 3.78 1.74 10.40
CA ALA A 24 4.39 0.42 10.26
C ALA A 24 5.85 0.53 9.78
N LEU A 25 6.15 1.41 8.81
CA LEU A 25 7.51 1.72 8.36
C LEU A 25 8.39 2.22 9.51
N VAL A 26 7.90 3.22 10.28
CA VAL A 26 8.61 3.76 11.44
C VAL A 26 8.98 2.65 12.42
N ARG A 27 8.01 1.84 12.82
CA ARG A 27 8.21 0.77 13.78
C ARG A 27 9.15 -0.31 13.28
N ALA A 28 9.00 -0.73 12.04
CA ALA A 28 9.84 -1.74 11.41
C ALA A 28 11.31 -1.34 11.35
N LEU A 29 11.60 -0.07 11.04
CA LEU A 29 12.94 0.49 10.99
C LEU A 29 13.51 0.72 12.39
N HIS A 30 12.74 1.32 13.30
CA HIS A 30 13.17 1.59 14.69
C HIS A 30 13.48 0.30 15.46
N GLU A 31 12.61 -0.71 15.37
CA GLU A 31 12.83 -2.04 15.96
C GLU A 31 14.04 -2.76 15.35
N GLY A 32 14.40 -2.41 14.11
CA GLY A 32 15.64 -2.81 13.45
C GLY A 32 16.89 -2.00 13.84
N GLY A 33 16.78 -1.09 14.81
CA GLY A 33 17.91 -0.28 15.30
C GLY A 33 18.24 0.94 14.43
N VAL A 34 17.38 1.33 13.48
CA VAL A 34 17.58 2.48 12.60
C VAL A 34 17.04 3.74 13.26
N ARG A 35 17.81 4.85 13.21
CA ARG A 35 17.29 6.18 13.58
C ARG A 35 16.25 6.61 12.55
N VAL A 36 15.03 6.90 13.00
CA VAL A 36 13.91 7.26 12.14
C VAL A 36 13.49 8.71 12.36
N LEU A 37 13.45 9.48 11.29
CA LEU A 37 12.77 10.75 11.20
C LEU A 37 11.50 10.57 10.35
N ALA A 38 10.45 11.30 10.65
CA ALA A 38 9.22 11.25 9.89
C ALA A 38 8.78 12.64 9.45
N LEU A 39 8.33 12.77 8.20
CA LEU A 39 7.78 14.01 7.65
C LEU A 39 6.27 13.87 7.51
N GLU A 40 5.48 14.75 8.14
CA GLU A 40 4.02 14.69 8.15
C GLU A 40 3.39 16.08 8.03
N ALA A 41 2.19 16.15 7.45
CA ALA A 41 1.40 17.38 7.35
C ALA A 41 0.17 17.38 8.29
N ASN A 42 -0.31 16.21 8.69
CA ASN A 42 -1.56 16.07 9.45
C ASN A 42 -1.32 15.65 10.90
N ARG A 43 -1.38 16.61 11.81
CA ARG A 43 -1.21 16.41 13.26
C ARG A 43 -2.27 15.53 13.90
N ALA A 44 -3.43 15.33 13.24
CA ALA A 44 -4.53 14.53 13.76
C ALA A 44 -4.39 13.03 13.51
N LEU A 45 -3.35 12.59 12.77
CA LEU A 45 -3.12 11.16 12.56
C LEU A 45 -2.61 10.49 13.84
N PRO A 46 -3.13 9.31 14.22
CA PRO A 46 -2.61 8.58 15.37
C PRO A 46 -1.10 8.30 15.29
N GLY A 47 -0.59 7.95 14.11
CA GLY A 47 0.83 7.69 13.89
C GLY A 47 1.72 8.90 14.11
N ALA A 48 1.20 10.14 14.01
CA ALA A 48 1.93 11.37 14.27
C ALA A 48 2.36 11.52 15.75
N HIS A 49 1.81 10.68 16.63
CA HIS A 49 2.11 10.65 18.06
C HIS A 49 3.04 9.49 18.46
N THR A 50 3.68 8.85 17.49
CA THR A 50 4.69 7.80 17.75
C THR A 50 5.89 8.37 18.52
N ARG A 51 6.48 7.52 19.36
CA ARG A 51 7.75 7.82 20.06
C ARG A 51 8.95 7.16 19.39
N MET A 52 8.72 6.44 18.31
CA MET A 52 9.74 5.68 17.56
C MET A 52 10.32 6.47 16.38
N ALA A 53 9.89 7.73 16.19
CA ALA A 53 10.46 8.65 15.20
C ALA A 53 10.48 10.08 15.72
N GLU A 54 11.44 10.85 15.23
CA GLU A 54 11.48 12.31 15.35
C GLU A 54 10.57 12.90 14.26
N VAL A 55 9.42 13.50 14.66
CA VAL A 55 8.42 13.97 13.70
C VAL A 55 8.65 15.41 13.32
N HIS A 56 8.85 15.66 12.03
CA HIS A 56 8.99 16.96 11.41
C HIS A 56 7.72 17.32 10.63
N TRP A 57 7.36 18.60 10.62
CA TRP A 57 6.12 19.09 10.06
C TRP A 57 6.36 19.86 8.77
N THR A 58 5.55 19.58 7.76
CA THR A 58 5.51 20.33 6.50
C THR A 58 4.08 20.69 6.15
N ALA A 59 3.88 21.60 5.19
CA ALA A 59 2.55 21.99 4.76
C ALA A 59 1.86 20.92 3.90
N ASP A 60 2.63 20.15 3.16
CA ASP A 60 2.12 19.14 2.22
C ASP A 60 3.12 17.97 2.09
N ILE A 61 2.59 16.76 1.98
CA ILE A 61 3.37 15.52 1.76
C ILE A 61 2.95 14.76 0.48
N ASN A 62 2.01 15.31 -0.30
CA ASN A 62 1.47 14.66 -1.51
C ASN A 62 1.65 15.47 -2.79
N GLY A 63 2.17 16.68 -2.70
CA GLY A 63 2.45 17.57 -3.80
C GLY A 63 3.86 18.16 -3.72
N THR A 64 4.09 19.27 -4.42
CA THR A 64 5.42 19.92 -4.50
C THR A 64 5.95 20.40 -3.15
N GLY A 65 5.09 20.71 -2.19
CA GLY A 65 5.47 21.06 -0.82
C GLY A 65 6.25 19.97 -0.10
N LEU A 66 6.11 18.69 -0.51
CA LEU A 66 6.94 17.60 -0.02
C LEU A 66 8.42 17.83 -0.32
N ILE A 67 8.75 18.28 -1.52
CA ILE A 67 10.13 18.50 -1.95
C ILE A 67 10.80 19.60 -1.13
N ASP A 68 10.09 20.70 -0.91
CA ASP A 68 10.59 21.83 -0.11
C ASP A 68 10.75 21.42 1.37
N GLY A 69 9.81 20.61 1.90
CA GLY A 69 9.90 20.03 3.24
C GLY A 69 11.12 19.11 3.40
N LEU A 70 11.42 18.28 2.40
CA LEU A 70 12.60 17.41 2.40
C LEU A 70 13.90 18.23 2.33
N ILE A 71 13.96 19.25 1.47
CA ILE A 71 15.14 20.13 1.38
C ILE A 71 15.38 20.85 2.72
N ALA A 72 14.33 21.39 3.35
CA ALA A 72 14.43 22.02 4.66
C ALA A 72 14.88 21.04 5.75
N LEU A 73 14.31 19.83 5.78
CA LEU A 73 14.73 18.79 6.71
C LEU A 73 16.21 18.43 6.52
N ARG A 74 16.66 18.30 5.27
CA ARG A 74 18.06 17.96 4.97
C ARG A 74 19.06 18.97 5.53
N GLN A 75 18.72 20.26 5.51
CA GLN A 75 19.56 21.33 6.04
C GLN A 75 19.76 21.25 7.56
N SER A 76 18.84 20.59 8.29
CA SER A 76 18.93 20.38 9.73
C SER A 76 19.74 19.13 10.12
N LEU A 77 20.15 18.31 9.15
CA LEU A 77 20.87 17.06 9.37
C LEU A 77 22.36 17.18 9.03
N PRO A 78 23.23 16.37 9.67
CA PRO A 78 24.64 16.25 9.27
C PRO A 78 24.77 15.87 7.79
N PRO A 79 25.84 16.30 7.10
CA PRO A 79 26.04 15.96 5.68
C PRO A 79 26.16 14.46 5.43
N GLU A 80 26.71 13.71 6.38
CA GLU A 80 26.85 12.24 6.30
C GLU A 80 26.42 11.57 7.62
N PRO A 81 25.89 10.36 7.58
CA PRO A 81 25.51 9.57 6.38
C PRO A 81 24.25 10.08 5.70
N VAL A 82 24.19 9.94 4.35
CA VAL A 82 23.05 10.38 3.53
C VAL A 82 21.79 9.56 3.87
N PRO A 83 20.66 10.22 4.24
CA PRO A 83 19.44 9.53 4.65
C PRO A 83 18.76 8.76 3.52
N VAL A 84 17.98 7.72 3.89
CA VAL A 84 17.17 6.91 2.96
C VAL A 84 15.69 7.31 3.07
N LEU A 85 15.02 7.50 1.92
CA LEU A 85 13.60 7.90 1.84
C LEU A 85 12.66 6.68 1.78
N TYR A 86 11.54 6.77 2.50
CA TYR A 86 10.48 5.75 2.57
C TYR A 86 9.11 6.39 2.34
N PRO A 87 8.60 6.46 1.11
CA PRO A 87 7.26 6.96 0.83
C PRO A 87 6.19 5.95 1.28
N SER A 88 5.03 6.46 1.74
CA SER A 88 3.92 5.62 2.21
C SER A 88 2.69 5.61 1.29
N ASN A 89 2.73 6.28 0.14
CA ASN A 89 1.65 6.24 -0.86
C ASN A 89 2.17 6.56 -2.28
N ASP A 90 1.34 6.31 -3.30
CA ASP A 90 1.70 6.46 -4.71
C ASP A 90 1.90 7.92 -5.12
N ASN A 91 1.19 8.89 -4.51
CA ASN A 91 1.42 10.31 -4.81
C ASN A 91 2.83 10.74 -4.39
N MET A 92 3.29 10.28 -3.23
CA MET A 92 4.67 10.53 -2.78
C MET A 92 5.67 9.90 -3.73
N VAL A 93 5.43 8.66 -4.20
CA VAL A 93 6.28 8.00 -5.22
C VAL A 93 6.35 8.85 -6.48
N ARG A 94 5.20 9.32 -7.00
CA ARG A 94 5.14 10.19 -8.19
C ARG A 94 5.90 11.49 -7.99
N VAL A 95 5.69 12.18 -6.87
CA VAL A 95 6.34 13.46 -6.56
C VAL A 95 7.85 13.27 -6.43
N LEU A 96 8.31 12.26 -5.71
CA LEU A 96 9.74 11.95 -5.56
C LEU A 96 10.39 11.64 -6.91
N ALA A 97 9.76 10.80 -7.73
CA ALA A 97 10.28 10.45 -9.05
C ALA A 97 10.37 11.67 -9.98
N SER A 98 9.32 12.50 -10.03
CA SER A 98 9.26 13.68 -10.91
C SER A 98 10.21 14.79 -10.51
N HIS A 99 10.68 14.84 -9.25
CA HIS A 99 11.58 15.89 -8.75
C HIS A 99 12.90 15.33 -8.23
N TRP A 100 13.24 14.09 -8.60
CA TRP A 100 14.40 13.39 -8.06
C TRP A 100 15.71 14.15 -8.26
N GLU A 101 15.86 14.87 -9.36
CA GLU A 101 17.04 15.67 -9.65
C GLU A 101 17.38 16.72 -8.59
N ARG A 102 16.36 17.23 -7.89
CA ARG A 102 16.55 18.16 -6.74
C ARG A 102 16.96 17.43 -5.44
N LEU A 103 16.74 16.11 -5.37
CA LEU A 103 16.92 15.31 -4.16
C LEU A 103 18.09 14.34 -4.22
N GLN A 104 18.58 13.96 -5.40
CA GLN A 104 19.56 12.89 -5.59
C GLN A 104 20.91 13.10 -4.87
N ALA A 105 21.33 14.36 -4.67
CA ALA A 105 22.52 14.70 -3.89
C ALA A 105 22.26 14.74 -2.37
N LEU A 106 21.00 14.74 -1.96
CA LEU A 106 20.56 14.96 -0.58
C LEU A 106 20.10 13.66 0.10
N TYR A 107 19.59 12.70 -0.68
CA TYR A 107 18.92 11.50 -0.19
C TYR A 107 19.25 10.27 -1.03
N ARG A 108 19.03 9.09 -0.46
CA ARG A 108 19.02 7.81 -1.18
C ARG A 108 17.58 7.35 -1.38
N LEU A 109 17.31 6.78 -2.55
CA LEU A 109 16.03 6.20 -2.91
C LEU A 109 16.30 4.89 -3.64
N SER A 110 15.82 3.77 -3.11
CA SER A 110 16.19 2.43 -3.57
C SER A 110 15.86 2.14 -5.04
N TRP A 111 14.87 2.84 -5.59
CA TRP A 111 14.38 2.72 -6.97
C TRP A 111 14.71 3.93 -7.85
N SER A 112 15.66 4.78 -7.44
CA SER A 112 16.03 5.99 -8.19
C SER A 112 16.42 5.71 -9.64
N ASP A 113 17.14 4.61 -9.88
CA ASP A 113 17.66 4.26 -11.20
C ASP A 113 16.60 3.67 -12.15
N CYS A 114 15.50 3.18 -11.61
CA CYS A 114 14.36 2.64 -12.38
C CYS A 114 13.07 3.47 -12.26
N ARG A 115 13.18 4.75 -11.83
CA ARG A 115 12.03 5.63 -11.57
C ARG A 115 11.07 5.77 -12.75
N GLU A 116 11.56 5.75 -13.98
CA GLU A 116 10.72 5.85 -15.18
C GLU A 116 9.82 4.62 -15.34
N THR A 117 10.36 3.44 -15.10
CA THR A 117 9.58 2.19 -15.10
C THR A 117 8.56 2.19 -13.96
N VAL A 118 8.95 2.66 -12.76
CA VAL A 118 8.03 2.81 -11.62
C VAL A 118 6.88 3.75 -11.99
N LEU A 119 7.17 4.95 -12.52
CA LEU A 119 6.14 5.92 -12.92
C LEU A 119 5.20 5.37 -14.00
N ARG A 120 5.76 4.70 -15.01
CA ARG A 120 5.00 4.11 -16.10
C ARG A 120 3.99 3.07 -15.57
N LEU A 121 4.41 2.16 -14.70
CA LEU A 121 3.54 1.09 -14.18
C LEU A 121 2.59 1.54 -13.06
N LEU A 122 2.77 2.74 -12.52
CA LEU A 122 1.75 3.40 -11.71
C LEU A 122 0.56 3.89 -12.55
N ASP A 123 0.68 3.90 -13.89
CA ASP A 123 -0.42 4.14 -14.80
C ASP A 123 -1.10 2.81 -15.15
N LYS A 124 -2.40 2.74 -14.88
CA LYS A 124 -3.19 1.52 -15.08
C LYS A 124 -3.29 1.10 -16.55
N SER A 125 -3.18 2.04 -17.49
CA SER A 125 -3.19 1.73 -18.92
C SER A 125 -1.92 1.00 -19.36
N ALA A 126 -0.77 1.34 -18.76
CA ALA A 126 0.48 0.66 -19.04
C ALA A 126 0.56 -0.75 -18.43
N LEU A 127 -0.24 -1.02 -17.40
CA LEU A 127 -0.31 -2.34 -16.76
C LEU A 127 -0.86 -3.41 -17.72
N GLU A 128 -1.94 -3.12 -18.43
CA GLU A 128 -2.53 -4.05 -19.40
C GLU A 128 -1.53 -4.38 -20.51
N ALA A 129 -0.87 -3.37 -21.10
CA ALA A 129 0.13 -3.58 -22.15
C ALA A 129 1.32 -4.42 -21.65
N HIS A 130 1.73 -4.25 -20.39
CA HIS A 130 2.76 -5.08 -19.76
C HIS A 130 2.29 -6.54 -19.64
N CYS A 131 1.08 -6.76 -19.13
CA CYS A 131 0.53 -8.10 -18.95
C CYS A 131 0.35 -8.84 -20.31
N GLN A 132 -0.14 -8.15 -21.33
CA GLN A 132 -0.28 -8.72 -22.69
C GLN A 132 1.07 -9.11 -23.28
N ARG A 133 2.10 -8.23 -23.18
CA ARG A 133 3.44 -8.49 -23.72
C ARG A 133 4.10 -9.72 -23.11
N HIS A 134 3.82 -10.02 -21.84
CA HIS A 134 4.46 -11.10 -21.09
C HIS A 134 3.53 -12.29 -20.82
N ASP A 135 2.38 -12.36 -21.52
CA ASP A 135 1.39 -13.42 -21.37
C ASP A 135 1.03 -13.68 -19.90
N LEU A 136 0.68 -12.60 -19.19
CA LEU A 136 0.30 -12.65 -17.78
C LEU A 136 -1.23 -12.59 -17.64
N PRO A 137 -1.83 -13.35 -16.72
CA PRO A 137 -3.28 -13.36 -16.51
C PRO A 137 -3.75 -12.01 -15.95
N TYR A 138 -4.35 -11.22 -16.80
CA TYR A 138 -4.93 -9.92 -16.47
C TYR A 138 -6.37 -9.86 -16.98
N PRO A 139 -7.34 -9.44 -16.17
CA PRO A 139 -8.73 -9.39 -16.61
C PRO A 139 -8.89 -8.40 -17.77
N LYS A 140 -9.68 -8.78 -18.77
CA LYS A 140 -9.97 -7.92 -19.94
C LYS A 140 -10.44 -6.55 -19.47
N THR A 141 -9.83 -5.51 -20.02
CA THR A 141 -10.02 -4.13 -19.59
C THR A 141 -10.37 -3.26 -20.80
N TRP A 142 -11.29 -2.32 -20.62
CA TRP A 142 -11.66 -1.31 -21.61
C TRP A 142 -11.50 0.06 -20.97
N ILE A 143 -11.32 1.08 -21.79
CA ILE A 143 -11.27 2.47 -21.37
C ILE A 143 -12.51 3.17 -21.87
N LEU A 144 -13.29 3.78 -20.99
CA LEU A 144 -14.34 4.71 -21.31
C LEU A 144 -13.80 6.14 -21.17
N PRO A 145 -13.36 6.79 -22.27
CA PRO A 145 -12.71 8.10 -22.19
C PRO A 145 -13.71 9.23 -21.85
N ASP A 146 -14.91 9.15 -22.42
CA ASP A 146 -15.99 10.11 -22.30
C ASP A 146 -17.35 9.43 -22.53
N LEU A 147 -18.45 10.19 -22.44
CA LEU A 147 -19.81 9.67 -22.63
C LEU A 147 -20.11 9.27 -24.09
N ASP A 148 -19.46 9.93 -25.04
CA ASP A 148 -19.71 9.69 -26.46
C ASP A 148 -19.15 8.34 -26.94
N ALA A 149 -18.16 7.79 -26.24
CA ALA A 149 -17.60 6.47 -26.50
C ALA A 149 -18.48 5.30 -25.97
N LEU A 150 -19.48 5.57 -25.12
CA LEU A 150 -20.29 4.54 -24.48
C LEU A 150 -21.05 3.63 -25.46
N PRO A 151 -21.71 4.14 -26.55
CA PRO A 151 -22.41 3.29 -27.51
C PRO A 151 -21.47 2.33 -28.25
N ALA A 152 -20.27 2.81 -28.63
CA ALA A 152 -19.27 1.98 -29.33
C ALA A 152 -18.76 0.86 -28.44
N LEU A 153 -18.40 1.16 -27.19
CA LEU A 153 -17.97 0.14 -26.21
C LEU A 153 -19.08 -0.87 -25.91
N SER A 154 -20.33 -0.43 -25.84
CA SER A 154 -21.48 -1.36 -25.68
C SER A 154 -21.63 -2.30 -26.85
N ALA A 155 -21.33 -1.85 -28.07
CA ALA A 155 -21.35 -2.68 -29.28
C ALA A 155 -20.19 -3.69 -29.37
N GLU A 156 -19.06 -3.40 -28.71
CA GLU A 156 -17.92 -4.34 -28.63
C GLU A 156 -18.18 -5.58 -27.73
N GLY A 157 -19.34 -5.64 -27.06
CA GLY A 157 -19.72 -6.74 -26.19
C GLY A 157 -19.00 -6.69 -24.84
N LEU A 158 -19.47 -5.84 -23.96
CA LEU A 158 -19.03 -5.80 -22.56
C LEU A 158 -19.61 -6.98 -21.79
N ASP A 159 -18.76 -7.80 -21.20
CA ASP A 159 -19.15 -8.94 -20.35
C ASP A 159 -19.35 -8.48 -18.91
N PHE A 160 -20.60 -8.44 -18.46
CA PHE A 160 -20.93 -8.11 -17.08
C PHE A 160 -20.91 -9.33 -16.15
N PRO A 161 -20.64 -9.14 -14.84
CA PRO A 161 -20.44 -7.88 -14.16
C PRO A 161 -19.05 -7.26 -14.39
N LEU A 162 -18.98 -5.91 -14.33
CA LEU A 162 -17.75 -5.16 -14.52
C LEU A 162 -17.31 -4.43 -13.24
N ILE A 163 -16.02 -4.44 -12.99
CA ILE A 163 -15.38 -3.49 -12.06
C ILE A 163 -15.11 -2.19 -12.81
N VAL A 164 -15.62 -1.08 -12.26
CA VAL A 164 -15.38 0.26 -12.79
C VAL A 164 -14.53 1.06 -11.82
N LYS A 165 -13.43 1.60 -12.33
CA LYS A 165 -12.46 2.42 -11.57
C LYS A 165 -12.20 3.72 -12.31
N PRO A 166 -12.07 4.88 -11.63
CA PRO A 166 -11.51 6.07 -12.29
C PRO A 166 -10.07 5.80 -12.72
N ALA A 167 -9.70 6.22 -13.92
CA ALA A 167 -8.32 6.12 -14.37
C ALA A 167 -7.39 7.09 -13.63
N ARG A 168 -7.94 8.25 -13.19
CA ARG A 168 -7.21 9.28 -12.45
C ARG A 168 -7.36 9.06 -10.94
N PRO A 169 -6.26 9.17 -10.15
CA PRO A 169 -6.32 9.13 -8.69
C PRO A 169 -7.19 10.24 -8.11
N LEU A 170 -7.77 10.02 -6.92
CA LEU A 170 -8.57 10.99 -6.16
C LEU A 170 -9.87 11.46 -6.83
N SER A 171 -10.34 10.75 -7.85
CA SER A 171 -11.65 10.97 -8.43
C SER A 171 -12.77 10.55 -7.46
N GLY A 172 -13.94 11.13 -7.54
CA GLY A 172 -15.04 11.07 -6.57
C GLY A 172 -15.57 9.68 -6.14
N PHE A 173 -15.02 8.58 -6.67
CA PHE A 173 -15.24 7.21 -6.19
C PHE A 173 -13.98 6.34 -6.41
N LYS A 174 -13.88 5.20 -5.71
CA LYS A 174 -12.73 4.30 -5.85
C LYS A 174 -13.01 3.15 -6.82
N VAL A 175 -14.03 2.36 -6.51
CA VAL A 175 -14.40 1.15 -7.27
C VAL A 175 -15.92 0.99 -7.22
N ARG A 176 -16.52 0.52 -8.32
CA ARG A 176 -17.91 0.07 -8.40
C ARG A 176 -17.97 -1.28 -9.11
N LEU A 177 -18.80 -2.16 -8.64
CA LEU A 177 -19.24 -3.35 -9.37
C LEU A 177 -20.56 -3.01 -10.05
N LEU A 178 -20.66 -3.25 -11.34
CA LEU A 178 -21.84 -2.98 -12.15
C LEU A 178 -22.31 -4.25 -12.84
N ASP A 179 -23.59 -4.50 -12.78
CA ASP A 179 -24.19 -5.76 -13.23
C ASP A 179 -24.72 -5.67 -14.67
N ASP A 180 -24.91 -4.46 -15.23
CA ASP A 180 -25.46 -4.26 -16.55
C ASP A 180 -25.09 -2.90 -17.19
N HIS A 181 -25.45 -2.75 -18.46
CA HIS A 181 -25.22 -1.52 -19.24
C HIS A 181 -25.94 -0.30 -18.67
N GLN A 182 -27.15 -0.47 -18.13
CA GLN A 182 -27.92 0.65 -17.57
C GLN A 182 -27.20 1.26 -16.36
N ALA A 183 -26.67 0.41 -15.48
CA ALA A 183 -25.89 0.85 -14.33
C ALA A 183 -24.59 1.55 -14.75
N LEU A 184 -23.93 1.09 -15.83
CA LEU A 184 -22.75 1.74 -16.40
C LEU A 184 -23.09 3.14 -16.96
N GLU A 185 -24.16 3.25 -17.75
CA GLU A 185 -24.60 4.52 -18.31
C GLU A 185 -24.98 5.51 -17.20
N GLN A 186 -25.71 5.07 -16.19
CA GLN A 186 -26.08 5.89 -15.05
C GLN A 186 -24.83 6.40 -14.31
N LEU A 187 -23.88 5.52 -13.99
CA LEU A 187 -22.63 5.91 -13.32
C LEU A 187 -21.82 6.90 -14.14
N ALA A 188 -21.71 6.68 -15.47
CA ALA A 188 -20.94 7.54 -16.36
C ALA A 188 -21.57 8.97 -16.42
N ARG A 189 -22.89 9.08 -16.46
CA ARG A 189 -23.59 10.37 -16.41
C ARG A 189 -23.45 11.07 -15.05
N GLU A 190 -23.67 10.34 -13.95
CA GLU A 190 -23.58 10.88 -12.57
C GLU A 190 -22.17 11.32 -12.20
N ARG A 191 -21.16 10.71 -12.80
CA ARG A 191 -19.73 10.92 -12.49
C ARG A 191 -18.91 11.33 -13.71
N SER A 192 -19.49 12.01 -14.66
CA SER A 192 -18.83 12.43 -15.91
C SER A 192 -17.52 13.20 -15.69
N GLN A 193 -17.43 13.98 -14.63
CA GLN A 193 -16.20 14.70 -14.27
C GLN A 193 -15.05 13.76 -13.78
N ALA A 194 -15.35 12.51 -13.46
CA ALA A 194 -14.37 11.52 -13.04
C ALA A 194 -13.87 10.63 -14.20
N LEU A 195 -14.38 10.84 -15.40
CA LEU A 195 -13.86 10.17 -16.62
C LEU A 195 -12.40 10.58 -16.90
N PRO A 196 -11.61 9.73 -17.54
CA PRO A 196 -11.94 8.41 -18.07
C PRO A 196 -12.10 7.32 -16.99
N PHE A 197 -12.90 6.28 -17.30
CA PHE A 197 -13.05 5.10 -16.47
C PHE A 197 -12.31 3.90 -17.08
N LEU A 198 -11.74 3.08 -16.22
CA LEU A 198 -11.34 1.70 -16.54
C LEU A 198 -12.50 0.79 -16.22
N LEU A 199 -12.95 0.05 -17.22
CA LEU A 199 -13.94 -1.01 -17.14
C LEU A 199 -13.19 -2.33 -17.18
N GLN A 200 -13.31 -3.17 -16.17
CA GLN A 200 -12.55 -4.40 -16.09
C GLN A 200 -13.46 -5.57 -15.76
N HIS A 201 -13.28 -6.68 -16.45
CA HIS A 201 -14.00 -7.90 -16.16
C HIS A 201 -13.85 -8.30 -14.69
N TRP A 202 -14.98 -8.63 -14.05
CA TRP A 202 -15.00 -9.02 -12.65
C TRP A 202 -14.50 -10.46 -12.47
N VAL A 203 -13.48 -10.64 -11.63
CA VAL A 203 -13.10 -11.96 -11.14
C VAL A 203 -13.92 -12.23 -9.87
N PRO A 204 -14.87 -13.20 -9.88
CA PRO A 204 -15.74 -13.47 -8.75
C PRO A 204 -14.97 -13.96 -7.52
N GLY A 205 -15.59 -13.81 -6.36
CA GLY A 205 -15.08 -14.35 -5.10
C GLY A 205 -14.88 -13.31 -4.01
N GLU A 206 -14.72 -13.78 -2.80
CA GLU A 206 -14.57 -13.01 -1.57
C GLU A 206 -13.13 -12.52 -1.37
N ASP A 207 -12.91 -11.68 -0.33
CA ASP A 207 -11.60 -11.16 0.05
C ASP A 207 -10.53 -12.24 0.21
N ARG A 208 -10.89 -13.43 0.72
CA ARG A 208 -9.96 -14.55 0.93
C ARG A 208 -9.35 -15.14 -0.34
N ARG A 209 -9.90 -14.82 -1.50
CA ARG A 209 -9.34 -15.16 -2.80
C ARG A 209 -8.33 -14.12 -3.29
N ILE A 210 -8.15 -13.02 -2.58
CA ILE A 210 -7.15 -12.00 -2.91
C ILE A 210 -5.84 -12.33 -2.19
N LEU A 211 -4.85 -12.71 -2.99
CA LEU A 211 -3.49 -12.99 -2.57
C LEU A 211 -2.57 -11.84 -2.94
N PHE A 212 -1.47 -11.71 -2.21
CA PHE A 212 -0.42 -10.77 -2.53
C PHE A 212 0.96 -11.37 -2.29
N TYR A 213 1.93 -10.92 -3.08
CA TYR A 213 3.34 -11.17 -2.86
C TYR A 213 4.11 -9.85 -2.88
N ALA A 214 4.94 -9.64 -1.86
CA ALA A 214 5.83 -8.49 -1.75
C ALA A 214 7.28 -8.94 -1.87
N PHE A 215 8.10 -8.12 -2.55
CA PHE A 215 9.53 -8.30 -2.66
C PHE A 215 10.27 -7.03 -2.29
N TYR A 216 11.50 -7.21 -1.83
CA TYR A 216 12.53 -6.22 -2.01
C TYR A 216 13.49 -6.70 -3.11
N LEU A 217 13.64 -5.89 -4.15
CA LEU A 217 14.46 -6.20 -5.32
C LEU A 217 15.75 -5.36 -5.35
N ASP A 218 16.82 -5.94 -5.89
CA ASP A 218 18.05 -5.26 -6.25
C ASP A 218 18.41 -5.64 -7.70
N ARG A 219 18.12 -4.75 -8.64
CA ARG A 219 18.28 -4.96 -10.09
C ARG A 219 17.69 -6.30 -10.54
N GLY A 220 16.41 -6.49 -10.25
CA GLY A 220 15.64 -7.69 -10.58
C GLY A 220 15.90 -8.89 -9.64
N ARG A 221 16.96 -8.88 -8.81
CA ARG A 221 17.25 -9.95 -7.88
C ARG A 221 16.40 -9.82 -6.61
N ILE A 222 15.69 -10.87 -6.24
CA ILE A 222 14.88 -10.92 -5.01
C ILE A 222 15.83 -11.09 -3.81
N LEU A 223 15.83 -10.10 -2.90
CA LEU A 223 16.58 -10.17 -1.64
C LEU A 223 15.70 -10.63 -0.47
N ALA A 224 14.41 -10.34 -0.53
CA ALA A 224 13.42 -10.82 0.43
C ALA A 224 12.05 -10.92 -0.22
N SER A 225 11.23 -11.85 0.27
CA SER A 225 9.86 -12.07 -0.22
C SER A 225 8.90 -12.37 0.91
N PHE A 226 7.63 -12.00 0.71
CA PHE A 226 6.53 -12.32 1.63
C PHE A 226 5.25 -12.56 0.85
N GLY A 227 4.61 -13.71 1.08
CA GLY A 227 3.30 -14.06 0.54
C GLY A 227 2.21 -13.97 1.59
N GLY A 228 1.07 -13.37 1.25
CA GLY A 228 -0.06 -13.26 2.14
C GLY A 228 -1.39 -13.24 1.41
N ARG A 229 -2.48 -13.24 2.19
CA ARG A 229 -3.84 -13.07 1.64
C ARG A 229 -4.67 -12.11 2.50
N LYS A 230 -5.67 -11.52 1.86
CA LYS A 230 -6.69 -10.73 2.55
C LYS A 230 -7.69 -11.67 3.22
N LEU A 231 -8.04 -11.37 4.46
CA LEU A 231 -9.15 -12.02 5.16
C LEU A 231 -10.39 -11.14 5.18
N ALA A 232 -10.19 -9.82 5.13
CA ALA A 232 -11.27 -8.85 5.01
C ALA A 232 -10.77 -7.53 4.41
N SER A 233 -11.64 -6.86 3.65
CA SER A 233 -11.45 -5.50 3.13
C SER A 233 -12.63 -4.59 3.48
N LYS A 234 -12.48 -3.28 3.26
CA LYS A 234 -13.55 -2.30 3.42
C LYS A 234 -13.55 -1.29 2.29
N PRO A 235 -14.62 -1.22 1.48
CA PRO A 235 -15.78 -2.14 1.42
C PRO A 235 -15.37 -3.59 1.15
N ALA A 236 -16.21 -4.56 1.55
CA ALA A 236 -15.94 -5.98 1.35
C ALA A 236 -15.75 -6.28 -0.15
N ALA A 237 -14.82 -7.17 -0.47
CA ALA A 237 -14.44 -7.63 -1.81
C ALA A 237 -13.89 -6.56 -2.78
N LEU A 238 -14.00 -5.26 -2.47
CA LEU A 238 -13.66 -4.14 -3.35
C LEU A 238 -12.73 -3.10 -2.71
N GLY A 239 -12.47 -3.24 -1.42
CA GLY A 239 -11.84 -2.20 -0.62
C GLY A 239 -10.41 -2.48 -0.21
N GLN A 240 -9.91 -1.55 0.61
CA GLN A 240 -8.61 -1.68 1.21
C GLN A 240 -8.61 -2.78 2.27
N THR A 241 -7.53 -3.54 2.33
CA THR A 241 -7.29 -4.58 3.34
C THR A 241 -7.44 -4.03 4.75
N ILE A 242 -8.23 -4.70 5.56
CA ILE A 242 -8.38 -4.42 7.00
C ILE A 242 -8.00 -5.61 7.88
N VAL A 243 -7.92 -6.83 7.31
CA VAL A 243 -7.39 -8.04 7.96
C VAL A 243 -6.57 -8.80 6.94
N ALA A 244 -5.35 -9.17 7.30
CA ALA A 244 -4.44 -9.95 6.46
C ALA A 244 -3.68 -10.98 7.28
N GLU A 245 -3.28 -12.07 6.62
CA GLU A 245 -2.46 -13.12 7.20
C GLU A 245 -1.30 -13.52 6.28
N SER A 246 -0.29 -14.16 6.86
CA SER A 246 0.78 -14.83 6.15
C SER A 246 0.23 -16.07 5.43
N PHE A 247 0.38 -16.13 4.11
CA PHE A 247 -0.13 -17.21 3.27
C PHE A 247 0.78 -17.44 2.05
N PRO A 248 1.87 -18.21 2.20
CA PRO A 248 2.70 -18.59 1.06
C PRO A 248 1.87 -19.39 0.05
N HIS A 249 1.94 -19.01 -1.24
CA HIS A 249 1.17 -19.66 -2.31
C HIS A 249 2.02 -19.75 -3.58
N ALA A 250 2.36 -20.96 -4.01
CA ALA A 250 3.33 -21.19 -5.07
C ALA A 250 2.94 -20.55 -6.42
N ALA A 251 1.68 -20.70 -6.86
CA ALA A 251 1.23 -20.11 -8.12
C ALA A 251 1.25 -18.57 -8.07
N MET A 252 0.93 -17.97 -6.92
CA MET A 252 1.00 -16.52 -6.76
C MET A 252 2.45 -16.01 -6.73
N LEU A 253 3.37 -16.75 -6.10
CA LEU A 253 4.80 -16.43 -6.15
C LEU A 253 5.31 -16.46 -7.59
N ALA A 254 5.07 -17.55 -8.32
CA ALA A 254 5.49 -17.70 -9.71
C ALA A 254 4.91 -16.60 -10.61
N LEU A 255 3.64 -16.20 -10.40
CA LEU A 255 3.04 -15.08 -11.12
C LEU A 255 3.74 -13.75 -10.81
N ALA A 256 4.02 -13.47 -9.53
CA ALA A 256 4.68 -12.24 -9.13
C ALA A 256 6.13 -12.19 -9.66
N GLU A 257 6.86 -13.30 -9.64
CA GLU A 257 8.20 -13.40 -10.22
C GLU A 257 8.16 -13.13 -11.74
N ARG A 258 7.24 -13.77 -12.48
CA ARG A 258 7.06 -13.53 -13.92
C ARG A 258 6.69 -12.09 -14.23
N PHE A 259 5.91 -11.44 -13.38
CA PHE A 259 5.50 -10.04 -13.56
C PHE A 259 6.70 -9.08 -13.43
N PHE A 260 7.54 -9.27 -12.41
CA PHE A 260 8.64 -8.34 -12.13
C PHE A 260 9.94 -8.66 -12.86
N ALA A 261 10.19 -9.91 -13.25
CA ALA A 261 11.46 -10.33 -13.86
C ALA A 261 11.89 -9.47 -15.08
N PRO A 262 11.01 -9.12 -16.05
CA PRO A 262 11.42 -8.33 -17.22
C PRO A 262 11.64 -6.86 -16.94
N LEU A 263 11.44 -6.39 -15.71
CA LEU A 263 11.48 -4.96 -15.36
C LEU A 263 12.80 -4.52 -14.72
N GLU A 264 13.64 -5.48 -14.27
CA GLU A 264 14.93 -5.24 -13.62
C GLU A 264 14.88 -4.18 -12.50
N LEU A 265 13.77 -4.13 -11.77
CA LEU A 265 13.52 -3.12 -10.74
C LEU A 265 14.46 -3.27 -9.55
N SER A 266 14.71 -2.15 -8.88
CA SER A 266 15.22 -2.08 -7.52
C SER A 266 14.17 -1.48 -6.60
N GLY A 267 14.26 -1.78 -5.30
CA GLY A 267 13.34 -1.27 -4.28
C GLY A 267 12.17 -2.19 -3.94
N PRO A 268 11.26 -1.73 -3.08
CA PRO A 268 10.09 -2.48 -2.66
C PRO A 268 9.03 -2.51 -3.75
N VAL A 269 8.50 -3.72 -4.00
CA VAL A 269 7.39 -3.96 -4.93
C VAL A 269 6.43 -4.99 -4.34
N SER A 270 5.16 -4.96 -4.75
CA SER A 270 4.21 -6.04 -4.48
C SER A 270 3.23 -6.22 -5.64
N LEU A 271 2.66 -7.42 -5.73
CA LEU A 271 1.61 -7.76 -6.70
C LEU A 271 0.41 -8.32 -5.95
N GLU A 272 -0.78 -7.77 -6.20
CA GLU A 272 -2.04 -8.36 -5.78
C GLU A 272 -2.70 -9.11 -6.93
N ALA A 273 -3.22 -10.30 -6.66
CA ALA A 273 -4.01 -11.08 -7.60
C ALA A 273 -5.20 -11.73 -6.90
N LYS A 274 -6.25 -12.03 -7.67
CA LYS A 274 -7.43 -12.71 -7.18
C LYS A 274 -7.54 -14.09 -7.83
N LEU A 275 -7.74 -15.11 -7.02
CA LEU A 275 -7.99 -16.46 -7.50
C LEU A 275 -9.42 -16.57 -8.05
N ASP A 276 -9.57 -17.10 -9.26
CA ASP A 276 -10.86 -17.49 -9.81
C ASP A 276 -11.38 -18.80 -9.19
N ALA A 277 -12.49 -19.34 -9.72
CA ALA A 277 -13.09 -20.56 -9.22
C ALA A 277 -12.13 -21.76 -9.32
N ASP A 278 -11.28 -21.80 -10.34
CA ASP A 278 -10.34 -22.88 -10.64
C ASP A 278 -9.01 -22.72 -9.90
N GLY A 279 -8.85 -21.62 -9.10
CA GLY A 279 -7.65 -21.32 -8.33
C GLY A 279 -6.55 -20.62 -9.15
N GLN A 280 -6.85 -20.17 -10.37
CA GLN A 280 -5.93 -19.42 -11.21
C GLN A 280 -5.83 -17.96 -10.71
N PRO A 281 -4.64 -17.41 -10.44
CA PRO A 281 -4.50 -16.02 -10.01
C PRO A 281 -4.61 -15.06 -11.19
N TRP A 282 -5.48 -14.06 -11.08
CA TRP A 282 -5.66 -12.93 -12.00
C TRP A 282 -5.14 -11.66 -11.38
N ILE A 283 -4.23 -10.95 -12.04
CA ILE A 283 -3.59 -9.74 -11.54
C ILE A 283 -4.65 -8.64 -11.30
N ILE A 284 -4.59 -8.02 -10.12
CA ILE A 284 -5.41 -6.86 -9.76
C ILE A 284 -4.61 -5.58 -9.96
N GLU A 285 -3.47 -5.45 -9.25
CA GLU A 285 -2.60 -4.28 -9.32
C GLU A 285 -1.21 -4.57 -8.72
N PRO A 286 -0.15 -3.94 -9.27
CA PRO A 286 1.15 -3.85 -8.62
C PRO A 286 1.23 -2.65 -7.69
N THR A 287 2.08 -2.74 -6.67
CA THR A 287 2.58 -1.60 -5.91
C THR A 287 4.07 -1.48 -6.17
N LEU A 288 4.57 -0.27 -6.44
CA LEU A 288 5.95 -0.01 -6.86
C LEU A 288 6.54 1.18 -6.10
N GLY A 289 7.81 1.09 -5.75
CA GLY A 289 8.56 2.18 -5.12
C GLY A 289 8.19 2.45 -3.67
N ARG A 290 7.35 1.62 -3.08
CA ARG A 290 6.96 1.61 -1.67
C ARG A 290 6.54 0.21 -1.24
N THR A 291 6.57 -0.06 0.04
CA THR A 291 5.87 -1.23 0.61
C THR A 291 4.37 -1.00 0.61
N ASP A 292 3.59 -2.03 0.93
CA ASP A 292 2.14 -1.92 0.89
C ASP A 292 1.52 -1.67 2.26
N TYR A 293 0.22 -1.32 2.26
CA TYR A 293 -0.55 -0.94 3.44
C TYR A 293 -0.57 -2.00 4.55
N TRP A 294 -0.49 -3.27 4.19
CA TRP A 294 -0.43 -4.43 5.09
C TRP A 294 1.00 -4.82 5.51
N LEU A 295 1.98 -3.92 5.34
CA LEU A 295 3.39 -4.14 5.70
C LEU A 295 3.58 -4.74 7.09
N ASP A 296 2.83 -4.27 8.10
CA ASP A 296 2.96 -4.76 9.47
C ASP A 296 2.55 -6.25 9.62
N CYS A 297 1.78 -6.81 8.66
CA CYS A 297 1.58 -8.26 8.54
C CYS A 297 2.87 -8.99 8.16
N CYS A 298 3.66 -8.44 7.22
CA CYS A 298 4.95 -9.01 6.82
C CYS A 298 5.92 -9.02 8.01
N VAL A 299 6.05 -7.88 8.67
CA VAL A 299 6.96 -7.71 9.82
C VAL A 299 6.60 -8.65 10.96
N ALA A 300 5.30 -8.75 11.30
CA ALA A 300 4.81 -9.63 12.35
C ALA A 300 5.04 -11.12 12.07
N ASN A 301 5.16 -11.49 10.78
CA ASN A 301 5.44 -12.86 10.34
C ASN A 301 6.89 -13.02 9.82
N GLY A 302 7.85 -12.26 10.37
CA GLY A 302 9.27 -12.51 10.23
C GLY A 302 9.98 -11.83 9.06
N VAL A 303 9.27 -11.08 8.20
CA VAL A 303 9.86 -10.44 7.01
C VAL A 303 9.79 -8.91 7.12
N ASN A 304 10.89 -8.31 7.59
CA ASN A 304 11.02 -6.86 7.72
C ASN A 304 11.59 -6.26 6.43
N LEU A 305 10.73 -6.05 5.40
CA LEU A 305 11.13 -5.48 4.11
C LEU A 305 11.79 -4.10 4.21
N PRO A 306 11.31 -3.14 5.04
CA PRO A 306 11.98 -1.85 5.22
C PRO A 306 13.40 -1.96 5.78
N LEU A 307 13.65 -2.91 6.69
CA LEU A 307 15.00 -3.13 7.22
C LEU A 307 15.92 -3.71 6.16
N ILE A 308 15.45 -4.65 5.34
CA ILE A 308 16.19 -5.19 4.19
C ILE A 308 16.56 -4.07 3.21
N GLU A 309 15.59 -3.23 2.86
CA GLU A 309 15.81 -2.03 2.03
C GLU A 309 16.87 -1.13 2.64
N HIS A 310 16.76 -0.84 3.93
CA HIS A 310 17.69 0.02 4.64
C HIS A 310 19.11 -0.53 4.66
N GLN A 311 19.26 -1.84 4.92
CA GLN A 311 20.55 -2.53 4.89
C GLN A 311 21.19 -2.46 3.51
N ALA A 312 20.42 -2.74 2.45
CA ALA A 312 20.90 -2.66 1.08
C ALA A 312 21.34 -1.22 0.70
N GLN A 313 20.51 -0.22 1.01
CA GLN A 313 20.81 1.19 0.73
C GLN A 313 21.97 1.74 1.56
N SER A 314 22.19 1.19 2.76
CA SER A 314 23.31 1.56 3.63
C SER A 314 24.57 0.73 3.38
N ARG A 315 24.55 -0.19 2.41
CA ARG A 315 25.64 -1.14 2.10
C ARG A 315 26.04 -2.01 3.31
N LEU A 316 25.04 -2.32 4.14
CA LEU A 316 25.19 -3.24 5.27
C LEU A 316 24.91 -4.68 4.81
N PRO A 317 25.36 -5.70 5.55
CA PRO A 317 24.96 -7.08 5.28
C PRO A 317 23.44 -7.21 5.31
N VAL A 318 22.87 -7.74 4.23
CA VAL A 318 21.43 -7.96 4.12
C VAL A 318 21.07 -9.29 4.74
N GLY A 319 20.17 -9.28 5.73
CA GLY A 319 19.66 -10.50 6.35
C GLY A 319 18.82 -11.32 5.37
N GLN A 320 18.71 -12.62 5.63
CA GLN A 320 17.80 -13.51 4.89
C GLN A 320 16.61 -13.84 5.80
N PRO A 321 15.51 -13.06 5.74
CA PRO A 321 14.37 -13.31 6.61
C PRO A 321 13.64 -14.58 6.17
N THR A 322 13.11 -15.30 7.16
CA THR A 322 12.26 -16.47 6.93
C THR A 322 10.82 -16.08 7.26
N GLN A 323 9.93 -16.23 6.29
CA GLN A 323 8.50 -16.03 6.50
C GLN A 323 7.95 -17.09 7.46
N THR A 324 7.26 -16.64 8.50
CA THR A 324 6.50 -17.45 9.45
C THR A 324 5.01 -17.24 9.27
N GLN A 325 4.21 -18.00 10.02
CA GLN A 325 2.75 -17.88 10.05
C GLN A 325 2.25 -17.77 11.50
N GLY A 326 0.98 -17.45 11.66
CA GLY A 326 0.31 -17.42 12.97
C GLY A 326 0.09 -16.02 13.52
N MET A 327 0.58 -14.97 12.89
CA MET A 327 0.19 -13.59 13.22
C MET A 327 -0.80 -13.07 12.19
N ILE A 328 -1.99 -12.63 12.65
CA ILE A 328 -3.01 -11.99 11.81
C ILE A 328 -3.02 -10.49 12.11
N TRP A 329 -2.88 -9.69 11.06
CA TRP A 329 -2.87 -8.24 11.14
C TRP A 329 -4.29 -7.66 11.02
N PHE A 330 -4.57 -6.61 11.82
CA PHE A 330 -5.87 -5.91 11.87
C PHE A 330 -5.70 -4.40 11.81
N ASP A 331 -6.32 -3.76 10.81
CA ASP A 331 -6.58 -2.32 10.82
C ASP A 331 -7.84 -2.03 11.63
N THR A 332 -7.67 -1.69 12.89
CA THR A 332 -8.77 -1.40 13.80
C THR A 332 -9.44 -0.05 13.58
N GLU A 333 -8.79 0.89 12.88
CA GLU A 333 -9.40 2.18 12.55
C GLU A 333 -10.47 2.04 11.46
N ARG A 334 -10.15 1.30 10.37
CA ARG A 334 -11.08 1.07 9.26
C ARG A 334 -12.06 -0.05 9.55
N GLY A 335 -11.63 -1.07 10.26
CA GLY A 335 -12.38 -2.28 10.59
C GLY A 335 -12.61 -2.48 12.09
N PRO A 336 -13.21 -1.54 12.84
CA PRO A 336 -13.51 -1.77 14.25
C PRO A 336 -14.41 -3.01 14.38
N GLY A 337 -14.04 -3.93 15.26
CA GLY A 337 -14.75 -5.19 15.44
C GLY A 337 -14.36 -6.32 14.48
N SER A 338 -13.45 -6.10 13.51
CA SER A 338 -12.96 -7.16 12.61
C SER A 338 -12.27 -8.31 13.39
N TYR A 339 -11.53 -7.97 14.45
CA TYR A 339 -10.94 -8.95 15.36
C TYR A 339 -12.00 -9.85 16.01
N LEU A 340 -13.06 -9.27 16.59
CA LEU A 340 -14.12 -10.04 17.22
C LEU A 340 -14.88 -10.92 16.23
N ARG A 341 -15.14 -10.38 15.03
CA ARG A 341 -15.79 -11.15 13.95
C ARG A 341 -14.95 -12.35 13.54
N LEU A 342 -13.63 -12.20 13.39
CA LEU A 342 -12.77 -13.33 13.03
C LEU A 342 -12.61 -14.31 14.22
N ARG A 343 -12.44 -13.81 15.45
CA ARG A 343 -12.19 -14.63 16.63
C ARG A 343 -13.37 -15.49 17.04
N PHE A 344 -14.59 -14.99 16.88
CA PHE A 344 -15.83 -15.65 17.28
C PHE A 344 -16.69 -16.10 16.09
N GLY A 345 -16.29 -15.76 14.86
CA GLY A 345 -16.94 -16.21 13.63
C GLY A 345 -16.42 -17.57 13.16
N ARG A 346 -17.07 -18.10 12.13
CA ARG A 346 -16.65 -19.37 11.48
C ARG A 346 -15.64 -19.14 10.35
N GLY A 347 -14.80 -18.10 10.47
CA GLY A 347 -13.84 -17.77 9.42
C GLY A 347 -12.61 -18.67 9.47
N GLU A 348 -12.25 -19.29 8.36
CA GLU A 348 -11.03 -20.08 8.22
C GLU A 348 -9.77 -19.17 8.16
N THR A 349 -8.71 -19.60 8.82
CA THR A 349 -7.38 -18.98 8.81
C THR A 349 -6.32 -20.00 8.42
N ALA A 350 -5.17 -19.54 7.93
CA ALA A 350 -4.09 -20.44 7.50
C ALA A 350 -3.48 -21.22 8.68
N THR A 351 -3.57 -20.68 9.88
CA THR A 351 -3.04 -21.28 11.12
C THR A 351 -4.04 -21.13 12.26
N ASP A 352 -4.15 -22.17 13.09
CA ASP A 352 -4.87 -22.15 14.34
C ASP A 352 -4.04 -22.91 15.39
N PRO A 353 -3.73 -22.36 16.58
CA PRO A 353 -4.09 -21.02 17.04
C PRO A 353 -3.28 -19.89 16.40
N TRP A 354 -3.90 -18.72 16.26
CA TRP A 354 -3.26 -17.50 15.76
C TRP A 354 -3.24 -16.40 16.84
N ARG A 355 -2.37 -15.40 16.63
CA ARG A 355 -2.23 -14.22 17.50
C ARG A 355 -2.55 -12.95 16.72
N PRO A 356 -3.20 -11.93 17.34
CA PRO A 356 -3.48 -10.67 16.67
C PRO A 356 -2.26 -9.75 16.63
N ARG A 357 -2.08 -9.05 15.53
CA ARG A 357 -1.26 -7.87 15.38
C ARG A 357 -2.15 -6.69 15.01
N PHE A 358 -2.24 -5.70 15.87
CA PHE A 358 -3.07 -4.51 15.66
C PHE A 358 -2.23 -3.37 15.10
N ALA A 359 -2.70 -2.69 14.06
CA ALA A 359 -1.99 -1.63 13.35
C ALA A 359 -1.50 -0.49 14.27
N TYR A 360 -2.31 -0.08 15.24
CA TYR A 360 -1.91 1.00 16.15
C TYR A 360 -1.36 0.52 17.50
N TRP A 361 -1.63 -0.71 17.92
CA TRP A 361 -1.16 -1.20 19.20
C TRP A 361 0.26 -1.75 19.10
N ASN A 362 1.16 -1.15 19.90
CA ASN A 362 2.49 -1.68 20.14
C ASN A 362 2.87 -1.38 21.59
N ARG A 363 3.37 -2.40 22.33
CA ARG A 363 3.70 -2.25 23.76
C ARG A 363 4.79 -1.20 24.02
N HIS A 364 5.70 -1.00 23.07
CA HIS A 364 6.80 -0.04 23.16
C HIS A 364 6.43 1.33 22.61
N ASP A 365 5.28 1.44 21.90
CA ASP A 365 4.75 2.66 21.31
C ASP A 365 3.22 2.71 21.45
N PRO A 366 2.67 2.83 22.69
CA PRO A 366 1.22 2.73 22.92
C PRO A 366 0.44 3.98 22.56
N VAL A 367 1.11 5.13 22.43
CA VAL A 367 0.46 6.45 22.22
C VAL A 367 -0.40 6.50 20.96
N PRO A 368 0.05 6.03 19.78
CA PRO A 368 -0.80 5.97 18.58
C PRO A 368 -2.11 5.20 18.78
N SER A 369 -2.10 4.13 19.61
CA SER A 369 -3.32 3.38 19.92
C SER A 369 -4.33 4.21 20.71
N LEU A 370 -3.86 4.99 21.67
CA LEU A 370 -4.72 5.89 22.46
C LEU A 370 -5.41 6.91 21.55
N PHE A 371 -4.63 7.61 20.70
CA PHE A 371 -5.19 8.58 19.75
C PHE A 371 -6.10 7.94 18.72
N GLY A 372 -5.79 6.73 18.23
CA GLY A 372 -6.64 5.96 17.34
C GLY A 372 -7.99 5.63 17.99
N THR A 373 -7.99 5.24 19.25
CA THR A 373 -9.22 4.93 20.01
C THR A 373 -10.06 6.19 20.23
N LEU A 374 -9.46 7.30 20.64
CA LEU A 374 -10.16 8.58 20.81
C LEU A 374 -10.80 9.04 19.50
N ARG A 375 -10.09 8.91 18.38
CA ARG A 375 -10.61 9.24 17.05
C ARG A 375 -11.78 8.36 16.63
N LEU A 376 -11.75 7.06 16.96
CA LEU A 376 -12.87 6.15 16.72
C LEU A 376 -14.12 6.55 17.51
N ILE A 377 -13.96 6.88 18.79
CA ILE A 377 -15.05 7.35 19.66
C ILE A 377 -15.65 8.65 19.08
N GLN A 378 -14.81 9.63 18.76
CA GLN A 378 -15.25 10.91 18.18
C GLN A 378 -16.05 10.71 16.88
N ARG A 379 -15.53 9.89 15.94
CA ARG A 379 -16.23 9.58 14.69
C ARG A 379 -17.55 8.83 14.92
N SER A 380 -17.63 7.98 15.92
CA SER A 380 -18.85 7.27 16.27
C SER A 380 -19.91 8.20 16.85
N LEU A 381 -19.53 9.11 17.73
CA LEU A 381 -20.40 10.15 18.27
C LEU A 381 -20.93 11.08 17.16
N GLN A 382 -20.07 11.54 16.26
CA GLN A 382 -20.48 12.38 15.11
C GLN A 382 -21.52 11.69 14.22
N ARG A 383 -21.37 10.39 13.96
CA ARG A 383 -22.36 9.60 13.18
C ARG A 383 -23.71 9.49 13.91
N VAL A 384 -23.69 9.32 15.23
CA VAL A 384 -24.92 9.27 16.03
C VAL A 384 -25.63 10.63 16.01
N ILE A 385 -24.90 11.73 16.24
CA ILE A 385 -25.42 13.10 16.18
C ILE A 385 -26.03 13.39 14.81
N HIS A 386 -25.31 13.06 13.72
CA HIS A 386 -25.81 13.27 12.35
C HIS A 386 -27.06 12.45 12.05
N ARG A 387 -27.17 11.22 12.55
CA ARG A 387 -28.41 10.41 12.42
C ARG A 387 -29.56 11.01 13.20
N LEU A 388 -29.32 11.49 14.41
CA LEU A 388 -30.35 12.13 15.22
C LEU A 388 -30.84 13.45 14.60
N SER A 389 -29.93 14.29 14.10
CA SER A 389 -30.30 15.52 13.40
C SER A 389 -31.16 15.25 12.16
N ASN A 390 -30.80 14.25 11.34
CA ASN A 390 -31.59 13.86 10.17
C ASN A 390 -32.99 13.30 10.50
N ILE A 391 -33.18 12.74 11.70
CA ILE A 391 -34.50 12.30 12.19
C ILE A 391 -35.34 13.51 12.62
N VAL A 392 -34.73 14.50 13.26
CA VAL A 392 -35.42 15.74 13.70
C VAL A 392 -35.85 16.62 12.52
N TYR A 393 -35.04 16.70 11.44
CA TYR A 393 -35.37 17.50 10.25
C TYR A 393 -36.33 16.79 9.26
N ARG A 394 -36.68 15.51 9.50
CA ARG A 394 -37.69 14.78 8.70
C ARG A 394 -39.10 14.77 9.32
N LYS A 395 -39.27 15.37 10.48
CA LYS A 395 -40.55 15.67 11.09
C LYS A 395 -40.90 17.16 10.88
#